data_61cb3d44ade836579d1b9c45832d189f
#
_entry.id   61cb3d44ade836579d1b9c45832d189f
#
_cell.length_a   1.000
_cell.length_b   1.000
_cell.length_c   1.000
_cell.angle_alpha   90.00
_cell.angle_beta   90.00
_cell.angle_gamma   90.00
#
_symmetry.space_group_name_H-M   'P 1'
#
loop_
_entity.id
_entity.type
_entity.pdbx_description
1 polymer ?
#
loop_
_entity_poly.entity_id
_entity_poly.type
_entity_poly.pdbx_seq_one_letter_code
_entity_poly.pdbx_strand_id
1 'polypeptide(L)'
;MIKKGINASPGIAIAKAIVYVKKELDIVRRQIDDVAAECARFDEAVAQSREQLSALQAKTARELGEEEAAIFEAHAMFLDDPEFVGAIKTSIESEQRNAEAITQQIVDQFYAMFDAMDDPYFKGRAADIRDVGNRVLHNLMGIDIMDISNLSEDTIIIAEDLAPSDTAIMDKAHVKGFATDIGSRTSHSAIMARGLEIPAILGLGDITATAQDGDTVIVDGSAGVIVVNPTAGELAMYRDKQRAYEVYMAELAQLKDQKAVTTDGHEVILSGNIGNPKDVEGVNHNGGMGVGLYRSEFLYMDADTMPSEEKQFAAYKTVVEDFRDREGVIIRTLDIGGDKKLPYLPLEEEMNPFLGLRAVRLCFAKEDLLDRKSTRLNSSHTNLS
;
A
#
# COMPACT_ATOMS: atom_id res chain seq x y z
N MET A 1 -20.47 17.50 13.63
CA MET A 1 -21.15 16.18 13.63
C MET A 1 -20.16 15.13 14.08
N ILE A 2 -20.61 14.09 14.83
CA ILE A 2 -19.74 13.03 15.38
C ILE A 2 -20.18 11.68 14.81
N LYS A 3 -19.22 10.90 14.32
CA LYS A 3 -19.45 9.51 13.88
C LYS A 3 -18.42 8.57 14.52
N LYS A 4 -18.77 7.28 14.56
CA LYS A 4 -17.90 6.21 15.04
C LYS A 4 -17.64 5.20 13.94
N GLY A 5 -16.39 4.81 13.81
CA GLY A 5 -15.91 3.79 12.90
C GLY A 5 -14.94 2.83 13.58
N ILE A 6 -14.21 2.11 12.78
CA ILE A 6 -13.19 1.15 13.21
C ILE A 6 -11.88 1.90 13.44
N ASN A 7 -11.32 1.79 14.65
CA ASN A 7 -9.99 2.32 14.94
C ASN A 7 -8.92 1.50 14.18
N ALA A 8 -8.32 2.12 13.17
CA ALA A 8 -7.34 1.49 12.29
C ALA A 8 -5.90 1.80 12.72
N SER A 9 -5.63 3.05 13.06
CA SER A 9 -4.34 3.53 13.57
C SER A 9 -4.54 4.57 14.67
N PRO A 10 -3.81 4.51 15.79
CA PRO A 10 -4.00 5.41 16.92
C PRO A 10 -3.49 6.81 16.65
N GLY A 11 -3.85 7.74 17.52
CA GLY A 11 -3.44 9.14 17.48
C GLY A 11 -4.62 10.08 17.26
N ILE A 12 -4.35 11.39 17.29
CA ILE A 12 -5.34 12.43 17.08
C ILE A 12 -4.84 13.42 16.04
N ALA A 13 -5.60 13.57 14.96
CA ALA A 13 -5.33 14.57 13.93
C ALA A 13 -6.43 15.62 13.89
N ILE A 14 -6.04 16.88 13.67
CA ILE A 14 -6.94 18.03 13.51
C ILE A 14 -6.43 18.83 12.32
N ALA A 15 -7.16 18.80 11.22
CA ALA A 15 -6.79 19.52 10.01
C ALA A 15 -8.01 19.80 9.12
N LYS A 16 -7.76 20.39 7.95
CA LYS A 16 -8.78 20.55 6.91
C LYS A 16 -8.99 19.24 6.18
N ALA A 17 -10.24 18.96 5.81
CA ALA A 17 -10.59 17.80 5.02
C ALA A 17 -10.33 18.05 3.53
N ILE A 18 -9.87 17.00 2.86
CA ILE A 18 -9.98 16.82 1.43
C ILE A 18 -10.81 15.54 1.20
N VAL A 19 -11.91 15.68 0.47
CA VAL A 19 -12.78 14.55 0.14
C VAL A 19 -12.30 13.94 -1.17
N TYR A 20 -11.50 12.90 -1.02
CA TYR A 20 -10.92 12.15 -2.13
C TYR A 20 -11.94 11.12 -2.63
N VAL A 21 -12.79 11.56 -3.54
CA VAL A 21 -13.74 10.69 -4.23
C VAL A 21 -13.24 10.49 -5.65
N LYS A 22 -13.02 9.23 -6.02
CA LYS A 22 -12.84 8.87 -7.42
C LYS A 22 -14.19 9.11 -8.11
N LYS A 23 -14.40 10.33 -8.63
CA LYS A 23 -15.65 10.68 -9.30
C LYS A 23 -15.88 9.72 -10.45
N GLU A 24 -17.04 9.08 -10.46
CA GLU A 24 -17.50 8.42 -11.68
C GLU A 24 -17.57 9.49 -12.78
N LEU A 25 -16.85 9.25 -13.84
CA LEU A 25 -16.82 10.18 -14.96
C LEU A 25 -18.14 10.04 -15.72
N ASP A 26 -18.92 11.13 -15.77
CA ASP A 26 -20.14 11.15 -16.58
C ASP A 26 -19.77 11.30 -18.05
N ILE A 27 -19.56 10.17 -18.71
CA ILE A 27 -19.10 10.09 -20.09
C ILE A 27 -20.30 10.08 -21.03
N VAL A 28 -20.56 11.23 -21.63
CA VAL A 28 -21.61 11.37 -22.63
C VAL A 28 -21.11 10.85 -23.98
N ARG A 29 -21.80 9.87 -24.54
CA ARG A 29 -21.52 9.34 -25.90
C ARG A 29 -22.05 10.32 -26.94
N ARG A 30 -21.17 10.78 -27.84
CA ARG A 30 -21.53 11.67 -28.94
C ARG A 30 -20.83 11.27 -30.23
N GLN A 31 -21.46 11.57 -31.36
CA GLN A 31 -20.85 11.45 -32.67
C GLN A 31 -19.88 12.61 -32.90
N ILE A 32 -18.85 12.38 -33.69
CA ILE A 32 -17.82 13.37 -34.02
C ILE A 32 -17.79 13.58 -35.55
N ASP A 33 -17.51 14.81 -35.97
CA ASP A 33 -17.40 15.18 -37.39
C ASP A 33 -15.95 15.16 -37.86
N ASP A 34 -14.99 15.45 -36.98
CA ASP A 34 -13.55 15.49 -37.28
C ASP A 34 -12.80 14.39 -36.48
N VAL A 35 -12.66 13.24 -37.13
CA VAL A 35 -11.96 12.06 -36.57
C VAL A 35 -10.48 12.36 -36.34
N ALA A 36 -9.83 13.13 -37.21
CA ALA A 36 -8.41 13.42 -37.08
C ALA A 36 -8.13 14.31 -35.86
N ALA A 37 -8.96 15.32 -35.63
CA ALA A 37 -8.87 16.18 -34.46
C ALA A 37 -9.12 15.38 -33.15
N GLU A 38 -10.06 14.44 -33.17
CA GLU A 38 -10.38 13.61 -32.00
C GLU A 38 -9.25 12.61 -31.66
N CYS A 39 -8.65 12.00 -32.68
CA CYS A 39 -7.46 11.17 -32.50
C CYS A 39 -6.27 11.98 -31.95
N ALA A 40 -6.07 13.21 -32.44
CA ALA A 40 -5.01 14.08 -31.91
C ALA A 40 -5.26 14.47 -30.45
N ARG A 41 -6.51 14.73 -30.05
CA ARG A 41 -6.91 15.00 -28.66
C ARG A 41 -6.67 13.79 -27.74
N PHE A 42 -6.94 12.59 -28.23
CA PHE A 42 -6.62 11.36 -27.54
C PHE A 42 -5.10 11.19 -27.36
N ASP A 43 -4.31 11.43 -28.42
CA ASP A 43 -2.84 11.35 -28.35
C ASP A 43 -2.25 12.33 -27.33
N GLU A 44 -2.79 13.54 -27.25
CA GLU A 44 -2.40 14.53 -26.25
C GLU A 44 -2.70 14.05 -24.83
N ALA A 45 -3.88 13.49 -24.59
CA ALA A 45 -4.27 12.94 -23.29
C ALA A 45 -3.38 11.75 -22.89
N VAL A 46 -3.01 10.88 -23.81
CA VAL A 46 -2.04 9.79 -23.60
C VAL A 46 -0.67 10.34 -23.23
N ALA A 47 -0.18 11.36 -23.94
CA ALA A 47 1.10 11.99 -23.65
C ALA A 47 1.13 12.64 -22.26
N GLN A 48 0.08 13.37 -21.88
CA GLN A 48 -0.08 13.95 -20.53
C GLN A 48 -0.12 12.86 -19.45
N SER A 49 -0.85 11.77 -19.70
CA SER A 49 -0.93 10.64 -18.78
C SER A 49 0.44 9.99 -18.55
N ARG A 50 1.24 9.86 -19.60
CA ARG A 50 2.61 9.33 -19.52
C ARG A 50 3.53 10.24 -18.70
N GLU A 51 3.46 11.55 -18.91
CA GLU A 51 4.23 12.54 -18.15
C GLU A 51 3.89 12.48 -16.65
N GLN A 52 2.60 12.41 -16.32
CA GLN A 52 2.12 12.26 -14.95
C GLN A 52 2.64 10.97 -14.31
N LEU A 53 2.58 9.82 -15.00
CA LEU A 53 3.09 8.54 -14.50
C LEU A 53 4.61 8.57 -14.29
N SER A 54 5.36 9.19 -15.20
CA SER A 54 6.81 9.35 -15.05
C SER A 54 7.18 10.22 -13.84
N ALA A 55 6.43 11.30 -13.60
CA ALA A 55 6.63 12.14 -12.42
C ALA A 55 6.32 11.38 -11.11
N LEU A 56 5.24 10.59 -11.08
CA LEU A 56 4.88 9.73 -9.95
C LEU A 56 5.93 8.65 -9.71
N GLN A 57 6.42 7.98 -10.76
CA GLN A 57 7.49 6.99 -10.67
C GLN A 57 8.74 7.61 -10.03
N ALA A 58 9.21 8.75 -10.55
CA ALA A 58 10.40 9.42 -10.05
C ALA A 58 10.26 9.90 -8.58
N LYS A 59 9.06 10.31 -8.17
CA LYS A 59 8.76 10.68 -6.79
C LYS A 59 8.76 9.46 -5.89
N THR A 60 8.03 8.41 -6.25
CA THR A 60 7.90 7.17 -5.48
C THR A 60 9.25 6.47 -5.32
N ALA A 61 10.09 6.43 -6.37
CA ALA A 61 11.43 5.87 -6.30
C ALA A 61 12.31 6.57 -5.26
N ARG A 62 12.19 7.89 -5.13
CA ARG A 62 12.94 8.67 -4.13
C ARG A 62 12.43 8.49 -2.70
N GLU A 63 11.13 8.37 -2.52
CA GLU A 63 10.50 8.39 -1.19
C GLU A 63 10.28 6.99 -0.61
N LEU A 64 10.03 5.99 -1.45
CA LEU A 64 9.66 4.63 -1.05
C LEU A 64 10.61 3.57 -1.60
N GLY A 65 11.30 3.84 -2.70
CA GLY A 65 12.22 2.93 -3.37
C GLY A 65 11.76 2.47 -4.75
N GLU A 66 12.68 1.84 -5.48
CA GLU A 66 12.47 1.42 -6.88
C GLU A 66 11.42 0.31 -7.01
N GLU A 67 11.28 -0.54 -5.99
CA GLU A 67 10.34 -1.64 -6.00
C GLU A 67 8.88 -1.14 -6.00
N GLU A 68 8.59 -0.16 -5.16
CA GLU A 68 7.28 0.49 -5.08
C GLU A 68 6.99 1.36 -6.31
N ALA A 69 8.04 1.92 -6.91
CA ALA A 69 7.92 2.74 -8.13
C ALA A 69 7.64 1.90 -9.39
N ALA A 70 7.95 0.61 -9.40
CA ALA A 70 7.78 -0.28 -10.55
C ALA A 70 6.32 -0.40 -11.02
N ILE A 71 5.34 -0.16 -10.15
CA ILE A 71 3.92 -0.14 -10.53
C ILE A 71 3.63 0.96 -11.58
N PHE A 72 4.25 2.12 -11.44
CA PHE A 72 4.04 3.23 -12.39
C PHE A 72 4.74 2.99 -13.74
N GLU A 73 5.85 2.23 -13.74
CA GLU A 73 6.48 1.75 -14.97
C GLU A 73 5.54 0.77 -15.70
N ALA A 74 4.96 -0.17 -14.98
CA ALA A 74 3.97 -1.08 -15.55
C ALA A 74 2.74 -0.34 -16.11
N HIS A 75 2.26 0.69 -15.43
CA HIS A 75 1.17 1.55 -15.94
C HIS A 75 1.57 2.30 -17.21
N ALA A 76 2.80 2.82 -17.30
CA ALA A 76 3.29 3.50 -18.51
C ALA A 76 3.38 2.55 -19.71
N MET A 77 3.73 1.26 -19.48
CA MET A 77 3.78 0.24 -20.53
C MET A 77 2.41 0.04 -21.22
N PHE A 78 1.28 0.15 -20.53
CA PHE A 78 -0.05 0.10 -21.16
C PHE A 78 -0.28 1.28 -22.11
N LEU A 79 0.25 2.46 -21.82
CA LEU A 79 0.17 3.63 -22.68
C LEU A 79 1.11 3.55 -23.90
N ASP A 80 2.09 2.64 -23.86
CA ASP A 80 2.99 2.32 -24.97
C ASP A 80 2.52 1.10 -25.79
N ASP A 81 1.52 0.37 -25.30
CA ASP A 81 1.01 -0.84 -25.94
C ASP A 81 0.18 -0.50 -27.18
N PRO A 82 0.64 -0.89 -28.40
CA PRO A 82 -0.11 -0.67 -29.64
C PRO A 82 -1.47 -1.35 -29.66
N GLU A 83 -1.64 -2.47 -28.94
CA GLU A 83 -2.91 -3.19 -28.86
C GLU A 83 -3.95 -2.35 -28.09
N PHE A 84 -3.57 -1.76 -26.96
CA PHE A 84 -4.46 -0.93 -26.16
C PHE A 84 -4.72 0.43 -26.81
N VAL A 85 -3.67 1.21 -27.09
CA VAL A 85 -3.78 2.55 -27.68
C VAL A 85 -4.30 2.48 -29.12
N GLY A 86 -3.84 1.48 -29.89
CA GLY A 86 -4.29 1.27 -31.29
C GLY A 86 -5.75 0.85 -31.38
N ALA A 87 -6.24 0.00 -30.45
CA ALA A 87 -7.65 -0.38 -30.41
C ALA A 87 -8.54 0.85 -30.19
N ILE A 88 -8.16 1.76 -29.28
CA ILE A 88 -8.93 3.00 -29.02
C ILE A 88 -8.98 3.86 -30.30
N LYS A 89 -7.84 4.12 -30.94
CA LYS A 89 -7.78 4.92 -32.19
C LYS A 89 -8.61 4.31 -33.32
N THR A 90 -8.43 3.01 -33.56
CA THR A 90 -9.19 2.28 -34.58
C THR A 90 -10.69 2.35 -34.34
N SER A 91 -11.10 2.29 -33.05
CA SER A 91 -12.52 2.40 -32.69
C SER A 91 -13.04 3.84 -32.83
N ILE A 92 -12.24 4.88 -32.53
CA ILE A 92 -12.60 6.28 -32.82
C ILE A 92 -12.85 6.46 -34.31
N GLU A 93 -11.93 5.94 -35.15
CA GLU A 93 -12.02 6.05 -36.63
C GLU A 93 -13.24 5.30 -37.17
N SER A 94 -13.49 4.08 -36.71
CA SER A 94 -14.55 3.23 -37.24
C SER A 94 -15.96 3.58 -36.72
N GLU A 95 -16.08 3.93 -35.46
CA GLU A 95 -17.37 4.24 -34.83
C GLU A 95 -17.73 5.74 -34.92
N GLN A 96 -16.77 6.60 -35.22
CA GLN A 96 -16.92 8.07 -35.29
C GLN A 96 -17.54 8.64 -34.02
N ARG A 97 -17.05 8.17 -32.85
CA ARG A 97 -17.47 8.59 -31.52
C ARG A 97 -16.34 9.30 -30.78
N ASN A 98 -16.72 10.13 -29.82
CA ASN A 98 -15.79 10.87 -28.99
C ASN A 98 -14.82 9.96 -28.21
N ALA A 99 -13.60 10.44 -28.05
CA ALA A 99 -12.50 9.69 -27.44
C ALA A 99 -12.82 9.18 -26.03
N GLU A 100 -13.55 9.96 -25.23
CA GLU A 100 -13.93 9.54 -23.87
C GLU A 100 -14.80 8.27 -23.88
N ALA A 101 -15.82 8.26 -24.75
CA ALA A 101 -16.74 7.12 -24.82
C ALA A 101 -16.05 5.85 -25.35
N ILE A 102 -15.17 5.99 -26.32
CA ILE A 102 -14.38 4.88 -26.86
C ILE A 102 -13.34 4.40 -25.84
N THR A 103 -12.62 5.31 -25.18
CA THR A 103 -11.64 4.94 -24.15
C THR A 103 -12.31 4.15 -23.03
N GLN A 104 -13.44 4.63 -22.50
CA GLN A 104 -14.19 3.89 -21.48
C GLN A 104 -14.60 2.50 -21.97
N GLN A 105 -15.13 2.40 -23.19
CA GLN A 105 -15.56 1.13 -23.77
C GLN A 105 -14.40 0.11 -23.87
N ILE A 106 -13.25 0.55 -24.36
CA ILE A 106 -12.07 -0.32 -24.51
C ILE A 106 -11.47 -0.69 -23.16
N VAL A 107 -11.39 0.26 -22.21
CA VAL A 107 -10.95 -0.02 -20.84
C VAL A 107 -11.81 -1.08 -20.18
N ASP A 108 -13.15 -0.96 -20.30
CA ASP A 108 -14.09 -1.94 -19.74
C ASP A 108 -13.92 -3.32 -20.39
N GLN A 109 -13.66 -3.37 -21.70
CA GLN A 109 -13.40 -4.63 -22.42
C GLN A 109 -12.10 -5.29 -21.95
N PHE A 110 -11.01 -4.55 -21.88
CA PHE A 110 -9.73 -5.07 -21.39
C PHE A 110 -9.82 -5.48 -19.92
N TYR A 111 -10.46 -4.67 -19.08
CA TYR A 111 -10.70 -5.01 -17.68
C TYR A 111 -11.43 -6.36 -17.57
N ALA A 112 -12.56 -6.52 -18.27
CA ALA A 112 -13.35 -7.75 -18.22
C ALA A 112 -12.57 -8.96 -18.75
N MET A 113 -11.73 -8.76 -19.78
CA MET A 113 -10.88 -9.81 -20.33
C MET A 113 -9.85 -10.29 -19.30
N PHE A 114 -9.15 -9.36 -18.64
CA PHE A 114 -8.13 -9.71 -17.64
C PHE A 114 -8.75 -10.26 -16.35
N ASP A 115 -9.89 -9.72 -15.90
CA ASP A 115 -10.59 -10.22 -14.71
C ASP A 115 -11.17 -11.64 -14.90
N ALA A 116 -11.49 -12.02 -16.15
CA ALA A 116 -11.94 -13.35 -16.50
C ALA A 116 -10.82 -14.40 -16.66
N MET A 117 -9.56 -13.98 -16.60
CA MET A 117 -8.43 -14.91 -16.69
C MET A 117 -8.28 -15.70 -15.40
N ASP A 118 -7.98 -16.99 -15.53
CA ASP A 118 -7.72 -17.89 -14.38
C ASP A 118 -6.38 -17.62 -13.71
N ASP A 119 -5.43 -16.99 -14.42
CA ASP A 119 -4.10 -16.65 -13.91
C ASP A 119 -4.18 -15.44 -12.96
N PRO A 120 -3.82 -15.60 -11.66
CA PRO A 120 -3.89 -14.54 -10.66
C PRO A 120 -3.05 -13.31 -11.01
N TYR A 121 -1.96 -13.46 -11.75
CA TYR A 121 -1.11 -12.36 -12.19
C TYR A 121 -1.86 -11.44 -13.16
N PHE A 122 -2.44 -11.99 -14.22
CA PHE A 122 -3.22 -11.21 -15.19
C PHE A 122 -4.48 -10.64 -14.57
N LYS A 123 -5.15 -11.40 -13.70
CA LYS A 123 -6.32 -10.91 -12.97
C LYS A 123 -5.98 -9.71 -12.08
N GLY A 124 -4.82 -9.71 -11.43
CA GLY A 124 -4.33 -8.56 -10.67
C GLY A 124 -4.11 -7.31 -11.52
N ARG A 125 -3.71 -7.49 -12.80
CA ARG A 125 -3.50 -6.38 -13.74
C ARG A 125 -4.79 -5.71 -14.24
N ALA A 126 -5.95 -6.30 -14.03
CA ALA A 126 -7.22 -5.70 -14.40
C ALA A 126 -7.42 -4.32 -13.73
N ALA A 127 -7.05 -4.19 -12.46
CA ALA A 127 -7.11 -2.92 -11.73
C ALA A 127 -6.19 -1.85 -12.34
N ASP A 128 -4.98 -2.23 -12.76
CA ASP A 128 -4.02 -1.33 -13.39
C ASP A 128 -4.56 -0.73 -14.69
N ILE A 129 -5.23 -1.56 -15.52
CA ILE A 129 -5.86 -1.11 -16.77
C ILE A 129 -6.92 -0.03 -16.49
N ARG A 130 -7.73 -0.23 -15.44
CA ARG A 130 -8.74 0.74 -15.04
C ARG A 130 -8.12 2.05 -14.53
N ASP A 131 -7.04 1.97 -13.77
CA ASP A 131 -6.33 3.15 -13.25
C ASP A 131 -5.70 3.96 -14.39
N VAL A 132 -5.03 3.29 -15.35
CA VAL A 132 -4.47 3.94 -16.54
C VAL A 132 -5.56 4.54 -17.41
N GLY A 133 -6.65 3.80 -17.67
CA GLY A 133 -7.79 4.28 -18.44
C GLY A 133 -8.45 5.50 -17.81
N ASN A 134 -8.68 5.49 -16.52
CA ASN A 134 -9.23 6.62 -15.79
C ASN A 134 -8.34 7.86 -15.88
N ARG A 135 -7.02 7.69 -15.83
CA ARG A 135 -6.07 8.81 -16.01
C ARG A 135 -6.20 9.45 -17.38
N VAL A 136 -6.26 8.64 -18.44
CA VAL A 136 -6.48 9.14 -19.80
C VAL A 136 -7.83 9.87 -19.93
N LEU A 137 -8.89 9.31 -19.33
CA LEU A 137 -10.22 9.91 -19.31
C LEU A 137 -10.24 11.28 -18.60
N HIS A 138 -9.58 11.40 -17.44
CA HIS A 138 -9.45 12.68 -16.74
C HIS A 138 -8.75 13.73 -17.59
N ASN A 139 -7.65 13.37 -18.26
CA ASN A 139 -6.95 14.27 -19.16
C ASN A 139 -7.80 14.64 -20.38
N LEU A 140 -8.54 13.68 -20.99
CA LEU A 140 -9.49 13.95 -22.09
C LEU A 140 -10.59 14.92 -21.70
N MET A 141 -11.09 14.82 -20.47
CA MET A 141 -12.17 15.66 -19.96
C MET A 141 -11.69 16.98 -19.37
N GLY A 142 -10.37 17.19 -19.25
CA GLY A 142 -9.79 18.35 -18.58
C GLY A 142 -10.16 18.45 -17.10
N ILE A 143 -10.36 17.29 -16.45
CA ILE A 143 -10.67 17.19 -15.03
C ILE A 143 -9.36 16.93 -14.29
N ASP A 144 -8.97 17.85 -13.42
CA ASP A 144 -7.80 17.62 -12.57
C ASP A 144 -8.02 16.40 -11.68
N ILE A 145 -7.09 15.47 -11.74
CA ILE A 145 -7.01 14.38 -10.75
C ILE A 145 -6.56 15.05 -9.45
N MET A 146 -7.37 14.93 -8.40
CA MET A 146 -6.98 15.46 -7.09
C MET A 146 -5.65 14.83 -6.66
N ASP A 147 -4.61 15.64 -6.65
CA ASP A 147 -3.25 15.18 -6.35
C ASP A 147 -3.01 15.19 -4.84
N ILE A 148 -3.20 14.04 -4.20
CA ILE A 148 -2.88 13.83 -2.78
C ILE A 148 -1.38 13.63 -2.53
N SER A 149 -0.56 13.73 -3.58
CA SER A 149 0.89 13.56 -3.51
C SER A 149 1.64 14.87 -3.30
N ASN A 150 0.98 16.01 -3.48
CA ASN A 150 1.60 17.34 -3.38
C ASN A 150 0.65 18.33 -2.70
N LEU A 151 0.49 18.17 -1.41
CA LEU A 151 -0.38 19.02 -0.59
C LEU A 151 0.41 20.24 -0.09
N SER A 152 -0.27 21.37 0.00
CA SER A 152 0.35 22.63 0.47
C SER A 152 0.12 22.91 1.97
N GLU A 153 -0.77 22.16 2.61
CA GLU A 153 -1.15 22.34 4.02
C GLU A 153 -1.53 21.02 4.68
N ASP A 154 -1.48 21.01 6.00
CA ASP A 154 -1.86 19.86 6.80
C ASP A 154 -3.31 19.46 6.54
N THR A 155 -3.54 18.21 6.18
CA THR A 155 -4.80 17.72 5.60
C THR A 155 -5.21 16.38 6.19
N ILE A 156 -6.52 16.19 6.33
CA ILE A 156 -7.14 14.89 6.60
C ILE A 156 -7.83 14.41 5.32
N ILE A 157 -7.45 13.22 4.84
CA ILE A 157 -8.06 12.62 3.65
C ILE A 157 -9.34 11.87 4.06
N ILE A 158 -10.43 12.19 3.37
CA ILE A 158 -11.71 11.48 3.49
C ILE A 158 -11.98 10.79 2.17
N ALA A 159 -12.16 9.46 2.18
CA ALA A 159 -12.35 8.68 0.98
C ALA A 159 -13.41 7.60 1.17
N GLU A 160 -13.93 7.03 0.07
CA GLU A 160 -14.73 5.81 0.14
C GLU A 160 -13.85 4.63 0.58
N ASP A 161 -12.72 4.43 -0.11
CA ASP A 161 -11.63 3.53 0.24
C ASP A 161 -10.31 4.11 -0.30
N LEU A 162 -9.20 3.61 0.21
CA LEU A 162 -7.86 3.97 -0.25
C LEU A 162 -7.15 2.73 -0.77
N ALA A 163 -6.89 2.72 -2.07
CA ALA A 163 -6.11 1.68 -2.71
C ALA A 163 -4.61 1.75 -2.30
N PRO A 164 -3.84 0.67 -2.49
CA PRO A 164 -2.40 0.68 -2.28
C PRO A 164 -1.68 1.80 -3.04
N SER A 165 -2.06 2.03 -4.30
CA SER A 165 -1.53 3.12 -5.13
C SER A 165 -1.83 4.51 -4.56
N ASP A 166 -3.03 4.73 -3.99
CA ASP A 166 -3.41 6.01 -3.39
C ASP A 166 -2.55 6.30 -2.15
N THR A 167 -2.33 5.30 -1.31
CA THR A 167 -1.53 5.44 -0.09
C THR A 167 -0.02 5.56 -0.35
N ALA A 168 0.47 4.93 -1.42
CA ALA A 168 1.87 5.03 -1.84
C ALA A 168 2.26 6.45 -2.30
N ILE A 169 1.31 7.17 -2.94
CA ILE A 169 1.56 8.52 -3.44
C ILE A 169 1.24 9.63 -2.42
N MET A 170 0.64 9.32 -1.27
CA MET A 170 0.28 10.31 -0.26
C MET A 170 1.48 11.17 0.16
N ASP A 171 1.25 12.47 0.27
CA ASP A 171 2.21 13.39 0.88
C ASP A 171 2.28 13.19 2.40
N LYS A 172 3.26 12.40 2.83
CA LYS A 172 3.48 12.06 4.25
C LYS A 172 3.76 13.27 5.13
N ALA A 173 4.25 14.37 4.55
CA ALA A 173 4.54 15.59 5.30
C ALA A 173 3.24 16.31 5.71
N HIS A 174 2.22 16.27 4.85
CA HIS A 174 0.99 17.03 5.02
C HIS A 174 -0.24 16.19 5.35
N VAL A 175 -0.28 14.90 5.00
CA VAL A 175 -1.39 14.01 5.40
C VAL A 175 -1.26 13.67 6.88
N LYS A 176 -2.12 14.27 7.71
CA LYS A 176 -2.12 14.09 9.17
C LYS A 176 -3.03 12.94 9.63
N GLY A 177 -3.89 12.45 8.78
CA GLY A 177 -4.79 11.34 9.05
C GLY A 177 -5.74 11.08 7.91
N PHE A 178 -6.47 9.97 7.98
CA PHE A 178 -7.53 9.71 7.02
C PHE A 178 -8.73 8.97 7.62
N ALA A 179 -9.85 9.05 6.90
CA ALA A 179 -11.08 8.37 7.27
C ALA A 179 -11.77 7.81 6.02
N THR A 180 -12.31 6.57 6.10
CA THR A 180 -12.96 5.94 4.96
C THR A 180 -14.36 5.41 5.28
N ASP A 181 -15.22 5.37 4.23
CA ASP A 181 -16.56 4.81 4.35
C ASP A 181 -16.52 3.30 4.54
N ILE A 182 -15.66 2.61 3.81
CA ILE A 182 -15.47 1.16 3.90
C ILE A 182 -14.11 0.81 4.53
N GLY A 183 -13.92 -0.46 4.83
CA GLY A 183 -12.67 -0.98 5.36
C GLY A 183 -12.85 -1.74 6.67
N SER A 184 -11.79 -2.46 7.07
CA SER A 184 -11.73 -3.27 8.27
C SER A 184 -10.37 -3.14 8.94
N ARG A 185 -10.21 -3.72 10.15
CA ARG A 185 -8.89 -3.71 10.84
C ARG A 185 -7.78 -4.42 10.08
N THR A 186 -8.13 -5.31 9.18
CA THR A 186 -7.22 -6.10 8.35
C THR A 186 -7.16 -5.61 6.91
N SER A 187 -7.90 -4.56 6.56
CA SER A 187 -7.82 -3.97 5.21
C SER A 187 -6.45 -3.37 4.94
N HIS A 188 -6.13 -3.22 3.67
CA HIS A 188 -4.87 -2.62 3.23
C HIS A 188 -4.69 -1.20 3.79
N SER A 189 -5.73 -0.38 3.74
CA SER A 189 -5.76 0.97 4.31
C SER A 189 -5.42 0.99 5.81
N ALA A 190 -5.88 -0.02 6.60
CA ALA A 190 -5.53 -0.13 8.02
C ALA A 190 -4.06 -0.47 8.25
N ILE A 191 -3.51 -1.37 7.43
CA ILE A 191 -2.10 -1.75 7.49
C ILE A 191 -1.21 -0.55 7.16
N MET A 192 -1.56 0.16 6.08
CA MET A 192 -0.83 1.36 5.64
C MET A 192 -0.87 2.49 6.67
N ALA A 193 -2.04 2.76 7.28
CA ALA A 193 -2.15 3.78 8.33
C ALA A 193 -1.19 3.53 9.49
N ARG A 194 -1.09 2.26 9.92
CA ARG A 194 -0.15 1.85 10.98
C ARG A 194 1.30 1.97 10.53
N GLY A 195 1.60 1.60 9.27
CA GLY A 195 2.94 1.74 8.71
C GLY A 195 3.39 3.20 8.54
N LEU A 196 2.45 4.10 8.27
CA LEU A 196 2.67 5.54 8.18
C LEU A 196 2.61 6.24 9.54
N GLU A 197 2.17 5.53 10.60
CA GLU A 197 1.98 6.08 11.96
C GLU A 197 1.03 7.28 12.00
N ILE A 198 0.04 7.34 11.11
CA ILE A 198 -0.96 8.42 11.08
C ILE A 198 -2.31 7.95 11.60
N PRO A 199 -3.07 8.79 12.32
CA PRO A 199 -4.41 8.45 12.81
C PRO A 199 -5.36 8.07 11.68
N ALA A 200 -6.09 6.94 11.83
CA ALA A 200 -7.02 6.51 10.81
C ALA A 200 -8.27 5.83 11.39
N ILE A 201 -9.41 6.09 10.74
CA ILE A 201 -10.71 5.51 11.07
C ILE A 201 -11.33 4.98 9.80
N LEU A 202 -11.79 3.73 9.84
CA LEU A 202 -12.38 3.05 8.69
C LEU A 202 -13.83 2.63 8.97
N GLY A 203 -14.59 2.32 7.91
CA GLY A 203 -15.91 1.75 8.04
C GLY A 203 -16.95 2.74 8.58
N LEU A 204 -16.87 4.00 8.20
CA LEU A 204 -17.79 5.07 8.63
C LEU A 204 -19.11 5.08 7.86
N GLY A 205 -19.15 4.44 6.69
CA GLY A 205 -20.35 4.19 5.87
C GLY A 205 -20.73 5.32 4.91
N ASP A 206 -20.66 6.57 5.33
CA ASP A 206 -21.14 7.73 4.58
C ASP A 206 -20.38 9.03 4.90
N ILE A 207 -19.12 8.91 5.28
CA ILE A 207 -18.34 10.10 5.64
C ILE A 207 -18.04 10.97 4.41
N THR A 208 -17.86 10.37 3.24
CA THR A 208 -17.66 11.08 1.97
C THR A 208 -18.88 11.91 1.56
N ALA A 209 -20.10 11.44 1.87
CA ALA A 209 -21.33 12.19 1.62
C ALA A 209 -21.58 13.30 2.66
N THR A 210 -20.86 13.25 3.77
CA THR A 210 -21.13 14.11 4.94
C THR A 210 -20.14 15.25 5.08
N ALA A 211 -18.84 15.00 4.82
CA ALA A 211 -17.80 16.00 4.87
C ALA A 211 -17.63 16.68 3.52
N GLN A 212 -17.13 17.90 3.53
CA GLN A 212 -16.83 18.70 2.34
C GLN A 212 -15.37 19.16 2.37
N ASP A 213 -14.83 19.45 1.19
CA ASP A 213 -13.50 20.04 1.08
C ASP A 213 -13.40 21.32 1.91
N GLY A 214 -12.32 21.42 2.68
CA GLY A 214 -12.09 22.58 3.56
C GLY A 214 -12.80 22.53 4.91
N ASP A 215 -13.64 21.52 5.19
CA ASP A 215 -14.19 21.31 6.52
C ASP A 215 -13.08 21.11 7.55
N THR A 216 -13.27 21.62 8.76
CA THR A 216 -12.37 21.26 9.87
C THR A 216 -12.78 19.90 10.41
N VAL A 217 -11.83 18.96 10.43
CA VAL A 217 -12.08 17.59 10.86
C VAL A 217 -11.12 17.19 11.97
N ILE A 218 -11.64 16.40 12.92
CA ILE A 218 -10.87 15.74 13.96
C ILE A 218 -10.97 14.24 13.73
N VAL A 219 -9.83 13.56 13.63
CA VAL A 219 -9.73 12.09 13.60
C VAL A 219 -9.11 11.64 14.92
N ASP A 220 -9.89 11.01 15.78
CA ASP A 220 -9.43 10.31 17.00
C ASP A 220 -9.33 8.82 16.66
N GLY A 221 -8.21 8.42 16.07
CA GLY A 221 -7.94 7.04 15.67
C GLY A 221 -7.83 6.09 16.85
N SER A 222 -7.50 6.58 18.05
CA SER A 222 -7.48 5.78 19.28
C SER A 222 -8.88 5.40 19.73
N ALA A 223 -9.82 6.34 19.69
CA ALA A 223 -11.21 6.11 20.08
C ALA A 223 -12.11 5.61 18.92
N GLY A 224 -11.64 5.68 17.68
CA GLY A 224 -12.43 5.40 16.48
C GLY A 224 -13.53 6.43 16.24
N VAL A 225 -13.27 7.70 16.55
CA VAL A 225 -14.25 8.80 16.47
C VAL A 225 -13.76 9.87 15.50
N ILE A 226 -14.64 10.24 14.56
CA ILE A 226 -14.44 11.41 13.69
C ILE A 226 -15.42 12.51 14.06
N VAL A 227 -14.95 13.76 14.06
CA VAL A 227 -15.78 14.96 14.27
C VAL A 227 -15.62 15.89 13.08
N VAL A 228 -16.70 16.13 12.36
CA VAL A 228 -16.74 17.07 11.22
C VAL A 228 -17.35 18.39 11.71
N ASN A 229 -16.66 19.49 11.41
CA ASN A 229 -17.00 20.84 11.82
C ASN A 229 -17.24 20.93 13.34
N PRO A 230 -16.18 20.69 14.15
CA PRO A 230 -16.26 20.71 15.61
C PRO A 230 -16.64 22.11 16.12
N THR A 231 -17.38 22.15 17.21
CA THR A 231 -17.57 23.38 17.99
C THR A 231 -16.25 23.84 18.62
N ALA A 232 -16.17 25.11 19.03
CA ALA A 232 -14.98 25.64 19.68
C ALA A 232 -14.60 24.84 20.95
N GLY A 233 -15.60 24.37 21.71
CA GLY A 233 -15.38 23.54 22.88
C GLY A 233 -14.82 22.16 22.56
N GLU A 234 -15.38 21.49 21.55
CA GLU A 234 -14.85 20.19 21.06
C GLU A 234 -13.43 20.34 20.54
N LEU A 235 -13.16 21.39 19.75
CA LEU A 235 -11.84 21.66 19.22
C LEU A 235 -10.81 21.87 20.33
N ALA A 236 -11.15 22.64 21.37
CA ALA A 236 -10.28 22.85 22.53
C ALA A 236 -9.99 21.53 23.27
N MET A 237 -11.04 20.74 23.55
CA MET A 237 -10.91 19.44 24.20
C MET A 237 -10.01 18.46 23.40
N TYR A 238 -10.17 18.40 22.08
CA TYR A 238 -9.36 17.52 21.25
C TYR A 238 -7.92 18.01 21.06
N ARG A 239 -7.67 19.32 21.05
CA ARG A 239 -6.32 19.87 21.10
C ARG A 239 -5.59 19.51 22.39
N ASP A 240 -6.29 19.50 23.52
CA ASP A 240 -5.70 19.07 24.79
C ASP A 240 -5.40 17.59 24.80
N LYS A 241 -6.31 16.75 24.26
CA LYS A 241 -6.06 15.31 24.05
C LYS A 241 -4.89 15.05 23.12
N GLN A 242 -4.78 15.79 22.01
CA GLN A 242 -3.68 15.66 21.05
C GLN A 242 -2.35 15.95 21.73
N ARG A 243 -2.25 17.07 22.47
CA ARG A 243 -1.05 17.42 23.24
C ARG A 243 -0.70 16.35 24.28
N ALA A 244 -1.69 15.84 25.00
CA ALA A 244 -1.47 14.79 25.99
C ALA A 244 -0.93 13.50 25.32
N TYR A 245 -1.45 13.16 24.13
CA TYR A 245 -0.95 12.03 23.33
C TYR A 245 0.48 12.26 22.82
N GLU A 246 0.80 13.46 22.33
CA GLU A 246 2.15 13.84 21.89
C GLU A 246 3.15 13.77 23.06
N VAL A 247 2.78 14.28 24.24
CA VAL A 247 3.62 14.18 25.44
C VAL A 247 3.84 12.71 25.82
N TYR A 248 2.79 11.91 25.82
CA TYR A 248 2.89 10.46 26.11
C TYR A 248 3.82 9.74 25.12
N MET A 249 3.69 10.04 23.83
CA MET A 249 4.57 9.45 22.80
C MET A 249 6.03 9.92 22.96
N ALA A 250 6.23 11.19 23.31
CA ALA A 250 7.58 11.71 23.61
C ALA A 250 8.20 11.06 24.86
N GLU A 251 7.41 10.76 25.89
CA GLU A 251 7.87 10.02 27.06
C GLU A 251 8.23 8.58 26.68
N LEU A 252 7.40 7.91 25.88
CA LEU A 252 7.71 6.57 25.37
C LEU A 252 9.00 6.55 24.54
N ALA A 253 9.20 7.55 23.70
CA ALA A 253 10.40 7.66 22.87
C ALA A 253 11.71 7.76 23.71
N GLN A 254 11.63 8.29 24.94
CA GLN A 254 12.79 8.32 25.86
C GLN A 254 13.12 6.94 26.44
N LEU A 255 12.17 6.00 26.41
CA LEU A 255 12.40 4.66 26.94
C LEU A 255 13.22 3.79 25.99
N LYS A 256 13.30 4.12 24.71
CA LYS A 256 13.97 3.30 23.67
C LYS A 256 15.44 3.04 23.96
N ASP A 257 16.12 3.99 24.60
CA ASP A 257 17.55 3.90 24.92
C ASP A 257 17.79 3.35 26.34
N GLN A 258 16.73 3.03 27.07
CA GLN A 258 16.82 2.46 28.41
C GLN A 258 16.83 0.93 28.36
N LYS A 259 17.59 0.32 29.28
CA LYS A 259 17.52 -1.13 29.45
C LYS A 259 16.13 -1.55 29.94
N ALA A 260 15.57 -2.57 29.29
CA ALA A 260 14.34 -3.17 29.77
C ALA A 260 14.64 -4.05 31.00
N VAL A 261 14.18 -3.61 32.15
CA VAL A 261 14.43 -4.27 33.44
C VAL A 261 13.10 -4.47 34.19
N THR A 262 12.86 -5.68 34.68
CA THR A 262 11.71 -5.97 35.52
C THR A 262 11.81 -5.28 36.89
N THR A 263 10.72 -5.19 37.62
CA THR A 263 10.68 -4.53 38.92
C THR A 263 11.58 -5.21 40.00
N ASP A 264 11.94 -6.47 39.80
CA ASP A 264 12.88 -7.22 40.62
C ASP A 264 14.33 -7.17 40.12
N GLY A 265 14.62 -6.38 39.08
CA GLY A 265 15.96 -6.09 38.58
C GLY A 265 16.47 -7.06 37.50
N HIS A 266 15.61 -7.92 36.95
CA HIS A 266 16.02 -8.80 35.84
C HIS A 266 16.00 -8.07 34.52
N GLU A 267 17.11 -8.10 33.76
CA GLU A 267 17.23 -7.51 32.43
C GLU A 267 16.56 -8.40 31.36
N VAL A 268 15.73 -7.81 30.52
CA VAL A 268 14.98 -8.50 29.46
C VAL A 268 15.45 -8.00 28.09
N ILE A 269 15.72 -8.93 27.19
CA ILE A 269 16.09 -8.61 25.81
C ILE A 269 14.83 -8.31 25.01
N LEU A 270 14.77 -7.10 24.45
CA LEU A 270 13.71 -6.68 23.54
C LEU A 270 14.15 -6.84 22.09
N SER A 271 13.48 -7.71 21.34
CA SER A 271 13.81 -8.00 19.96
C SER A 271 12.63 -7.76 19.03
N GLY A 272 12.91 -7.30 17.82
CA GLY A 272 11.90 -7.03 16.81
C GLY A 272 11.36 -8.31 16.16
N ASN A 273 10.16 -8.20 15.58
CA ASN A 273 9.56 -9.23 14.74
C ASN A 273 9.41 -8.64 13.34
N ILE A 274 10.16 -9.14 12.37
CA ILE A 274 10.25 -8.58 11.02
C ILE A 274 9.75 -9.55 9.94
N GLY A 275 9.27 -8.99 8.82
CA GLY A 275 8.88 -9.73 7.61
C GLY A 275 9.90 -9.56 6.47
N ASN A 276 10.57 -8.42 6.43
CA ASN A 276 11.54 -8.10 5.38
C ASN A 276 12.73 -7.29 5.94
N PRO A 277 13.83 -7.12 5.18
CA PRO A 277 14.98 -6.35 5.62
C PRO A 277 14.71 -4.86 5.89
N LYS A 278 13.71 -4.24 5.25
CA LYS A 278 13.35 -2.83 5.47
C LYS A 278 12.84 -2.59 6.89
N ASP A 279 12.22 -3.60 7.54
CA ASP A 279 11.70 -3.51 8.90
C ASP A 279 12.81 -3.30 9.96
N VAL A 280 14.07 -3.56 9.61
CA VAL A 280 15.24 -3.38 10.49
C VAL A 280 15.37 -1.94 10.96
N GLU A 281 15.08 -0.98 10.09
CA GLU A 281 15.09 0.45 10.45
C GLU A 281 14.12 0.74 11.59
N GLY A 282 12.90 0.18 11.52
CA GLY A 282 11.90 0.31 12.57
C GLY A 282 12.33 -0.33 13.89
N VAL A 283 12.98 -1.49 13.84
CA VAL A 283 13.53 -2.15 15.04
C VAL A 283 14.61 -1.27 15.69
N ASN A 284 15.53 -0.73 14.89
CA ASN A 284 16.60 0.17 15.36
C ASN A 284 16.03 1.46 15.93
N HIS A 285 15.08 2.08 15.24
CA HIS A 285 14.43 3.32 15.67
C HIS A 285 13.76 3.17 17.04
N ASN A 286 13.19 2.02 17.34
CA ASN A 286 12.50 1.75 18.59
C ASN A 286 13.38 1.07 19.66
N GLY A 287 14.71 1.05 19.49
CA GLY A 287 15.66 0.55 20.50
C GLY A 287 15.70 -0.98 20.62
N GLY A 288 15.30 -1.70 19.57
CA GLY A 288 15.38 -3.16 19.53
C GLY A 288 16.84 -3.65 19.59
N MET A 289 17.08 -4.65 20.44
CA MET A 289 18.41 -5.21 20.68
C MET A 289 18.80 -6.28 19.66
N GLY A 290 17.83 -6.83 18.93
CA GLY A 290 18.03 -7.88 17.93
C GLY A 290 16.73 -8.17 17.17
N VAL A 291 16.75 -9.23 16.36
CA VAL A 291 15.56 -9.77 15.71
C VAL A 291 15.18 -11.09 16.33
N GLY A 292 14.10 -11.08 17.10
CA GLY A 292 13.56 -12.27 17.76
C GLY A 292 12.82 -13.22 16.84
N LEU A 293 12.34 -12.70 15.69
CA LEU A 293 11.73 -13.50 14.65
C LEU A 293 11.81 -12.79 13.29
N TYR A 294 12.60 -13.33 12.38
CA TYR A 294 12.52 -13.00 10.97
C TYR A 294 11.63 -14.02 10.25
N ARG A 295 10.45 -13.58 9.86
CA ARG A 295 9.45 -14.38 9.13
C ARG A 295 9.84 -14.49 7.65
N SER A 296 10.77 -15.37 7.36
CA SER A 296 11.37 -15.53 6.03
C SER A 296 10.39 -16.00 4.95
N GLU A 297 9.18 -16.43 5.31
CA GLU A 297 8.15 -16.78 4.34
C GLU A 297 7.66 -15.60 3.53
N PHE A 298 7.79 -14.36 4.00
CA PHE A 298 7.47 -13.17 3.20
C PHE A 298 8.32 -13.05 1.95
N LEU A 299 9.59 -13.48 1.98
CA LEU A 299 10.43 -13.56 0.77
C LEU A 299 9.84 -14.46 -0.32
N TYR A 300 9.02 -15.43 0.08
CA TYR A 300 8.34 -16.35 -0.83
C TYR A 300 6.97 -15.80 -1.23
N MET A 301 6.23 -15.19 -0.30
CA MET A 301 4.88 -14.67 -0.54
C MET A 301 4.90 -13.43 -1.44
N ASP A 302 5.95 -12.61 -1.35
CA ASP A 302 6.14 -11.39 -2.13
C ASP A 302 6.88 -11.64 -3.46
N ALA A 303 6.91 -12.91 -3.93
CA ALA A 303 7.58 -13.30 -5.16
C ALA A 303 6.65 -14.12 -6.07
N ASP A 304 6.74 -13.87 -7.38
CA ASP A 304 5.98 -14.61 -8.40
C ASP A 304 6.58 -15.99 -8.68
N THR A 305 7.83 -16.21 -8.29
CA THR A 305 8.57 -17.45 -8.46
C THR A 305 9.36 -17.77 -7.20
N MET A 306 9.81 -19.03 -7.11
CA MET A 306 10.67 -19.47 -6.00
C MET A 306 11.89 -18.56 -5.85
N PRO A 307 12.10 -17.90 -4.68
CA PRO A 307 13.27 -17.03 -4.46
C PRO A 307 14.58 -17.79 -4.67
N SER A 308 15.48 -17.20 -5.44
CA SER A 308 16.81 -17.79 -5.61
C SER A 308 17.60 -17.79 -4.30
N GLU A 309 18.63 -18.62 -4.21
CA GLU A 309 19.54 -18.64 -3.04
C GLU A 309 20.20 -17.29 -2.82
N GLU A 310 20.57 -16.59 -3.92
CA GLU A 310 21.23 -15.28 -3.86
C GLU A 310 20.28 -14.22 -3.27
N LYS A 311 19.00 -14.21 -3.68
CA LYS A 311 17.99 -13.30 -3.13
C LYS A 311 17.79 -13.55 -1.63
N GLN A 312 17.67 -14.82 -1.23
CA GLN A 312 17.55 -15.18 0.19
C GLN A 312 18.79 -14.78 0.99
N PHE A 313 19.99 -15.08 0.45
CA PHE A 313 21.25 -14.73 1.09
C PHE A 313 21.40 -13.23 1.30
N ALA A 314 21.11 -12.42 0.26
CA ALA A 314 21.16 -10.96 0.35
C ALA A 314 20.26 -10.44 1.46
N ALA A 315 19.01 -10.92 1.53
CA ALA A 315 18.04 -10.52 2.55
C ALA A 315 18.51 -10.91 3.97
N TYR A 316 18.98 -12.15 4.17
CA TYR A 316 19.47 -12.59 5.49
C TYR A 316 20.74 -11.85 5.90
N LYS A 317 21.67 -11.66 4.97
CA LYS A 317 22.92 -10.95 5.20
C LYS A 317 22.67 -9.54 5.68
N THR A 318 21.81 -8.78 5.00
CA THR A 318 21.45 -7.41 5.40
C THR A 318 20.98 -7.35 6.85
N VAL A 319 20.08 -8.23 7.25
CA VAL A 319 19.55 -8.24 8.62
C VAL A 319 20.60 -8.68 9.64
N VAL A 320 21.36 -9.72 9.33
CA VAL A 320 22.39 -10.25 10.25
C VAL A 320 23.54 -9.26 10.45
N GLU A 321 23.97 -8.57 9.40
CA GLU A 321 25.05 -7.57 9.49
C GLU A 321 24.67 -6.38 10.38
N ASP A 322 23.41 -5.94 10.33
CA ASP A 322 22.91 -4.82 11.15
C ASP A 322 22.91 -5.15 12.65
N PHE A 323 22.63 -6.40 13.02
CA PHE A 323 22.59 -6.85 14.41
C PHE A 323 23.80 -7.68 14.83
N ARG A 324 24.91 -7.61 14.08
CA ARG A 324 26.13 -8.43 14.29
C ARG A 324 26.71 -8.32 15.71
N ASP A 325 26.78 -7.10 16.22
CA ASP A 325 27.38 -6.78 17.52
C ASP A 325 26.31 -6.61 18.64
N ARG A 326 25.12 -7.18 18.44
CA ARG A 326 23.98 -7.14 19.36
C ARG A 326 23.50 -8.55 19.70
N GLU A 327 22.24 -8.68 20.11
CA GLU A 327 21.63 -9.97 20.54
C GLU A 327 21.36 -10.96 19.39
N GLY A 328 21.68 -10.56 18.15
CA GLY A 328 21.58 -11.41 16.97
C GLY A 328 20.20 -11.49 16.34
N VAL A 329 20.06 -12.46 15.43
CA VAL A 329 18.88 -12.63 14.59
C VAL A 329 18.39 -14.07 14.60
N ILE A 330 17.12 -14.28 14.92
CA ILE A 330 16.45 -15.58 14.78
C ILE A 330 15.68 -15.60 13.47
N ILE A 331 16.11 -16.41 12.51
CA ILE A 331 15.46 -16.58 11.22
C ILE A 331 14.61 -17.85 11.25
N ARG A 332 13.30 -17.70 11.03
CA ARG A 332 12.40 -18.84 10.87
C ARG A 332 12.69 -19.55 9.54
N THR A 333 12.79 -20.87 9.56
CA THR A 333 13.11 -21.63 8.33
C THR A 333 12.05 -21.44 7.25
N LEU A 334 10.86 -21.94 7.44
CA LEU A 334 9.74 -21.73 6.50
C LEU A 334 8.43 -22.01 7.23
N ASP A 335 7.44 -21.15 7.06
CA ASP A 335 6.10 -21.35 7.60
C ASP A 335 5.07 -21.10 6.48
N ILE A 336 5.07 -21.96 5.48
CA ILE A 336 4.18 -22.00 4.32
C ILE A 336 3.26 -23.22 4.44
N GLY A 337 2.05 -23.10 3.91
CA GLY A 337 0.97 -24.08 3.99
C GLY A 337 -0.20 -23.60 4.86
N GLY A 338 -1.31 -24.29 4.78
CA GLY A 338 -2.54 -23.86 5.46
C GLY A 338 -3.17 -22.62 4.81
N ASP A 339 -3.08 -21.52 5.53
CA ASP A 339 -3.57 -20.21 5.11
C ASP A 339 -2.65 -19.46 4.13
N LYS A 340 -1.38 -19.88 4.04
CA LYS A 340 -0.36 -19.23 3.18
C LYS A 340 -0.15 -20.07 1.92
N LYS A 341 -0.83 -19.66 0.84
CA LYS A 341 -0.72 -20.32 -0.48
C LYS A 341 0.29 -19.55 -1.34
N LEU A 342 1.08 -20.30 -2.13
CA LEU A 342 1.99 -19.75 -3.13
C LEU A 342 1.55 -20.21 -4.51
N PRO A 343 1.34 -19.32 -5.50
CA PRO A 343 0.87 -19.69 -6.83
C PRO A 343 1.80 -20.70 -7.53
N TYR A 344 3.10 -20.55 -7.34
CA TYR A 344 4.13 -21.38 -7.94
C TYR A 344 4.48 -22.66 -7.14
N LEU A 345 3.82 -22.86 -5.98
CA LEU A 345 3.98 -24.04 -5.13
C LEU A 345 2.60 -24.58 -4.74
N PRO A 346 1.84 -25.16 -5.69
CA PRO A 346 0.52 -25.69 -5.40
C PRO A 346 0.60 -26.83 -4.38
N LEU A 347 -0.22 -26.75 -3.35
CA LEU A 347 -0.39 -27.77 -2.32
C LEU A 347 -1.82 -28.29 -2.40
N GLU A 348 -2.00 -29.57 -2.10
CA GLU A 348 -3.34 -30.19 -2.03
C GLU A 348 -4.17 -29.53 -0.90
N GLU A 349 -5.46 -29.37 -1.13
CA GLU A 349 -6.36 -28.85 -0.10
C GLU A 349 -6.65 -29.91 0.95
N GLU A 350 -6.43 -29.55 2.20
CA GLU A 350 -6.62 -30.43 3.34
C GLU A 350 -7.76 -29.93 4.24
N MET A 351 -8.50 -30.84 4.86
CA MET A 351 -9.61 -30.51 5.76
C MET A 351 -9.15 -29.72 7.01
N ASN A 352 -7.93 -29.97 7.48
CA ASN A 352 -7.29 -29.29 8.59
C ASN A 352 -5.87 -28.84 8.22
N PRO A 353 -5.72 -27.78 7.42
CA PRO A 353 -4.44 -27.38 6.83
C PRO A 353 -3.35 -27.09 7.87
N PHE A 354 -3.72 -26.59 9.04
CA PHE A 354 -2.76 -26.29 10.11
C PHE A 354 -2.13 -27.54 10.75
N LEU A 355 -2.83 -28.69 10.69
CA LEU A 355 -2.34 -29.99 11.14
C LEU A 355 -1.72 -30.81 10.00
N GLY A 356 -1.87 -30.35 8.78
CA GLY A 356 -1.45 -31.02 7.54
C GLY A 356 -0.03 -30.71 7.10
N LEU A 357 0.16 -30.66 5.77
CA LEU A 357 1.46 -30.45 5.12
C LEU A 357 1.85 -28.96 5.13
N ARG A 358 2.55 -28.54 6.19
CA ARG A 358 3.07 -27.16 6.32
C ARG A 358 4.42 -27.12 7.03
N ALA A 359 5.08 -25.98 6.94
CA ALA A 359 6.32 -25.67 7.65
C ALA A 359 7.38 -26.80 7.47
N VAL A 360 7.92 -27.33 8.54
CA VAL A 360 8.96 -28.37 8.50
C VAL A 360 8.47 -29.65 7.79
N ARG A 361 7.19 -30.01 7.88
CA ARG A 361 6.65 -31.17 7.16
C ARG A 361 6.68 -30.97 5.65
N LEU A 362 6.37 -29.75 5.19
CA LEU A 362 6.51 -29.38 3.79
C LEU A 362 7.98 -29.42 3.34
N CYS A 363 8.90 -28.95 4.17
CA CYS A 363 10.33 -29.01 3.88
C CYS A 363 10.84 -30.45 3.73
N PHE A 364 10.34 -31.39 4.53
CA PHE A 364 10.69 -32.82 4.38
C PHE A 364 10.06 -33.46 3.15
N ALA A 365 8.86 -33.04 2.78
CA ALA A 365 8.22 -33.53 1.55
C ALA A 365 8.85 -32.94 0.27
N LYS A 366 9.49 -31.78 0.37
CA LYS A 366 10.16 -31.05 -0.70
C LYS A 366 11.55 -30.57 -0.21
N GLU A 367 12.49 -31.52 -0.18
CA GLU A 367 13.83 -31.31 0.39
C GLU A 367 14.57 -30.11 -0.22
N ASP A 368 14.37 -29.85 -1.52
CA ASP A 368 14.95 -28.69 -2.21
C ASP A 368 14.62 -27.34 -1.55
N LEU A 369 13.45 -27.21 -0.90
CA LEU A 369 13.08 -26.01 -0.19
C LEU A 369 13.97 -25.77 1.03
N LEU A 370 14.26 -26.81 1.79
CA LEU A 370 15.06 -26.74 2.98
C LEU A 370 16.55 -26.62 2.63
N ASP A 371 17.01 -27.34 1.64
CA ASP A 371 18.42 -27.36 1.22
C ASP A 371 18.85 -25.96 0.75
N ARG A 372 18.14 -25.39 -0.19
CA ARG A 372 18.41 -24.01 -0.67
C ARG A 372 18.44 -22.98 0.45
N LYS A 373 17.52 -23.09 1.40
CA LYS A 373 17.41 -22.17 2.52
C LYS A 373 18.53 -22.37 3.55
N SER A 374 18.81 -23.62 3.92
CA SER A 374 19.79 -23.99 4.94
C SER A 374 21.22 -23.70 4.50
N THR A 375 21.56 -23.95 3.23
CA THR A 375 22.88 -23.71 2.66
C THR A 375 23.27 -22.23 2.79
N ARG A 376 22.34 -21.32 2.52
CA ARG A 376 22.63 -19.87 2.58
C ARG A 376 22.52 -19.28 3.99
N LEU A 377 21.71 -19.81 4.86
CA LEU A 377 21.73 -19.47 6.28
C LEU A 377 23.11 -19.77 6.89
N ASN A 378 23.64 -20.97 6.64
CA ASN A 378 24.99 -21.32 7.11
C ASN A 378 26.09 -20.46 6.50
N SER A 379 25.99 -20.09 5.22
CA SER A 379 26.96 -19.22 4.54
C SER A 379 26.95 -17.80 5.12
N SER A 380 25.79 -17.26 5.51
CA SER A 380 25.70 -15.93 6.14
C SER A 380 26.38 -15.92 7.53
N HIS A 381 26.31 -17.01 8.28
CA HIS A 381 27.00 -17.15 9.56
C HIS A 381 28.51 -17.38 9.43
N THR A 382 28.97 -18.13 8.41
CA THR A 382 30.40 -18.44 8.25
C THR A 382 31.23 -17.31 7.64
N ASN A 383 30.60 -16.40 6.89
CA ASN A 383 31.30 -15.21 6.35
C ASN A 383 31.37 -14.03 7.31
N LEU A 384 30.86 -14.19 8.52
CA LEU A 384 30.85 -13.18 9.57
C LEU A 384 31.82 -13.51 10.73
N SER A 385 32.57 -14.59 10.63
CA SER A 385 33.64 -14.98 11.60
C SER A 385 35.01 -14.56 11.15
#